data_46014ebc27b6d3c850de544c36ed3d9f
#
_entry.id   46014ebc27b6d3c850de544c36ed3d9f
#
_cell.length_a   1.000
_cell.length_b   1.000
_cell.length_c   1.000
_cell.angle_alpha   90.00
_cell.angle_beta   90.00
_cell.angle_gamma   90.00
#
_symmetry.space_group_name_H-M   'P 1'
#
loop_
_entity.id
_entity.type
_entity.pdbx_description
1 polymer ?
#
loop_
_entity_poly.entity_id
_entity_poly.type
_entity_poly.pdbx_seq_one_letter_code
_entity_poly.pdbx_strand_id
1 'polypeptide(L)'
;MKIALFTIWHIGNYGAELQTYATCKVLKELGADVLLVDYRLDNYLGKSKIKRMTRRILDSLTFNNISFSLFWNKYFPKKVRYKTLKKLKEAPPTADVFMVGSDQVWNPTITKDSHEVYFLNFGNDNVKKVSYASSFGFSSWTQSNEVTSLAEQCLKKFDKLSCREKTGVKILDETFGLQAQNVLDPTLLLNNYKELIRDTSEDKDLVYYPLSPNNRIEDLCKKIGANVGLNVVNVNYRIDAGPYNVYRTPIVTWLSKIAHAKFVVTSSFHGLTMCIVHKREFVIVMEDKLIIERGSRVIDLLELLNLKNRLFFSCEDVINSKIWEQSIDYNEVHSILEQEREFSLNYLKEIINL
;
A
#
# COMPACT_ATOMS: atom_id res chain seq x y z
N MET A 1 -8.33 17.75 -16.65
CA MET A 1 -6.92 17.30 -16.67
C MET A 1 -6.86 15.80 -16.78
N LYS A 2 -5.95 15.26 -17.61
CA LYS A 2 -5.72 13.82 -17.75
C LYS A 2 -4.45 13.42 -17.04
N ILE A 3 -4.55 12.44 -16.10
CA ILE A 3 -3.43 11.95 -15.28
C ILE A 3 -3.12 10.52 -15.65
N ALA A 4 -1.88 10.23 -16.05
CA ALA A 4 -1.38 8.88 -16.18
C ALA A 4 -0.74 8.44 -14.85
N LEU A 5 -1.38 7.49 -14.17
CA LEU A 5 -0.96 7.01 -12.86
C LEU A 5 -0.05 5.78 -12.99
N PHE A 6 1.14 5.89 -12.43
CA PHE A 6 2.17 4.85 -12.33
C PHE A 6 2.29 4.40 -10.88
N THR A 7 1.81 3.21 -10.55
CA THR A 7 1.94 2.62 -9.22
C THR A 7 2.07 1.11 -9.29
N ILE A 8 2.48 0.48 -8.19
CA ILE A 8 2.60 -0.97 -8.11
C ILE A 8 1.21 -1.56 -7.85
N TRP A 9 0.76 -2.40 -8.77
CA TRP A 9 -0.43 -3.21 -8.70
C TRP A 9 -0.24 -4.51 -9.49
N HIS A 10 -1.18 -5.41 -9.56
CA HIS A 10 -1.04 -6.75 -10.15
C HIS A 10 -0.09 -7.72 -9.41
N ILE A 11 0.22 -7.45 -8.17
CA ILE A 11 1.13 -8.30 -7.39
C ILE A 11 0.41 -9.22 -6.40
N GLY A 12 -0.94 -9.22 -6.42
CA GLY A 12 -1.77 -10.02 -5.51
C GLY A 12 -1.62 -9.59 -4.05
N ASN A 13 -1.40 -8.31 -3.79
CA ASN A 13 -1.29 -7.71 -2.46
C ASN A 13 -2.48 -6.79 -2.20
N TYR A 14 -3.25 -7.06 -1.15
CA TYR A 14 -4.45 -6.29 -0.81
C TYR A 14 -4.18 -4.79 -0.68
N GLY A 15 -3.07 -4.42 -0.03
CA GLY A 15 -2.69 -3.03 0.15
C GLY A 15 -2.37 -2.32 -1.15
N ALA A 16 -1.60 -2.97 -2.03
CA ALA A 16 -1.26 -2.42 -3.34
C ALA A 16 -2.52 -2.16 -4.19
N GLU A 17 -3.50 -3.05 -4.12
CA GLU A 17 -4.76 -2.90 -4.84
C GLU A 17 -5.64 -1.80 -4.23
N LEU A 18 -5.73 -1.73 -2.90
CA LEU A 18 -6.56 -0.73 -2.22
C LEU A 18 -5.99 0.68 -2.36
N GLN A 19 -4.65 0.86 -2.27
CA GLN A 19 -4.06 2.17 -2.49
C GLN A 19 -4.27 2.64 -3.95
N THR A 20 -4.17 1.73 -4.93
CA THR A 20 -4.45 2.05 -6.34
C THR A 20 -5.92 2.44 -6.54
N TYR A 21 -6.84 1.66 -5.97
CA TYR A 21 -8.27 1.97 -5.99
C TYR A 21 -8.55 3.34 -5.38
N ALA A 22 -8.03 3.61 -4.17
CA ALA A 22 -8.25 4.85 -3.46
C ALA A 22 -7.68 6.06 -4.24
N THR A 23 -6.45 5.94 -4.77
CA THR A 23 -5.85 6.99 -5.60
C THR A 23 -6.72 7.30 -6.82
N CYS A 24 -7.13 6.27 -7.56
CA CYS A 24 -7.97 6.45 -8.74
C CYS A 24 -9.33 7.08 -8.40
N LYS A 25 -9.92 6.67 -7.28
CA LYS A 25 -11.22 7.19 -6.84
C LYS A 25 -11.12 8.66 -6.43
N VAL A 26 -10.16 9.01 -5.57
CA VAL A 26 -9.95 10.39 -5.12
C VAL A 26 -9.65 11.33 -6.30
N LEU A 27 -8.76 10.93 -7.20
CA LEU A 27 -8.45 11.75 -8.38
C LEU A 27 -9.68 11.99 -9.26
N LYS A 28 -10.55 10.98 -9.45
CA LYS A 28 -11.80 11.11 -10.17
C LYS A 28 -12.79 12.03 -9.45
N GLU A 29 -12.92 11.92 -8.14
CA GLU A 29 -13.78 12.79 -7.32
C GLU A 29 -13.31 14.25 -7.38
N LEU A 30 -12.01 14.49 -7.56
CA LEU A 30 -11.43 15.81 -7.80
C LEU A 30 -11.51 16.28 -9.26
N GLY A 31 -12.15 15.49 -10.17
CA GLY A 31 -12.39 15.87 -11.55
C GLY A 31 -11.32 15.47 -12.57
N ALA A 32 -10.34 14.66 -12.20
CA ALA A 32 -9.32 14.18 -13.12
C ALA A 32 -9.80 12.99 -13.98
N ASP A 33 -9.38 12.94 -15.25
CA ASP A 33 -9.45 11.74 -16.09
C ASP A 33 -8.23 10.86 -15.84
N VAL A 34 -8.43 9.74 -15.18
CA VAL A 34 -7.33 8.86 -14.73
C VAL A 34 -7.10 7.73 -15.71
N LEU A 35 -5.88 7.65 -16.24
CA LEU A 35 -5.37 6.55 -17.04
C LEU A 35 -4.38 5.72 -16.17
N LEU A 36 -4.78 4.52 -15.78
CA LEU A 36 -3.92 3.64 -14.99
C LEU A 36 -2.92 2.92 -15.89
N VAL A 37 -1.63 3.04 -15.59
CA VAL A 37 -0.57 2.40 -16.37
C VAL A 37 -0.33 0.98 -15.84
N ASP A 38 -0.54 -0.02 -16.71
CA ASP A 38 -0.22 -1.43 -16.46
C ASP A 38 1.22 -1.71 -16.92
N TYR A 39 2.19 -1.45 -16.04
CA TYR A 39 3.57 -1.85 -16.23
C TYR A 39 3.90 -3.01 -15.28
N ARG A 40 4.03 -4.21 -15.83
CA ARG A 40 4.28 -5.39 -14.99
C ARG A 40 5.77 -5.57 -14.75
N LEU A 41 6.11 -5.73 -13.49
CA LEU A 41 7.45 -6.08 -13.05
C LEU A 41 7.80 -7.49 -13.55
N ASP A 42 8.47 -7.61 -14.69
CA ASP A 42 8.79 -8.90 -15.33
C ASP A 42 9.65 -9.84 -14.45
N ASN A 43 10.33 -9.28 -13.44
CA ASN A 43 11.28 -9.98 -12.58
C ASN A 43 10.66 -10.82 -11.44
N TYR A 44 9.35 -10.69 -11.17
CA TYR A 44 8.66 -11.61 -10.26
C TYR A 44 8.58 -13.06 -10.78
N LEU A 45 8.88 -13.28 -12.07
CA LEU A 45 8.62 -14.55 -12.75
C LEU A 45 9.88 -15.42 -13.00
N GLY A 46 11.06 -15.02 -12.51
CA GLY A 46 12.32 -15.78 -12.69
C GLY A 46 12.92 -15.68 -14.09
N LYS A 47 14.23 -16.02 -14.24
CA LYS A 47 15.02 -15.82 -15.47
C LYS A 47 14.67 -16.74 -16.65
N SER A 48 13.96 -17.86 -16.46
CA SER A 48 13.65 -18.84 -17.53
C SER A 48 12.31 -18.55 -18.23
N LYS A 49 12.32 -18.42 -19.57
CA LYS A 49 11.13 -18.19 -20.40
C LYS A 49 10.06 -19.28 -20.23
N ILE A 50 10.47 -20.55 -20.10
CA ILE A 50 9.56 -21.70 -19.93
C ILE A 50 8.91 -21.66 -18.55
N LYS A 51 9.70 -21.43 -17.49
CA LYS A 51 9.16 -21.26 -16.12
C LYS A 51 8.21 -20.06 -16.00
N ARG A 52 8.45 -18.98 -16.76
CA ARG A 52 7.54 -17.84 -16.85
C ARG A 52 6.21 -18.20 -17.52
N MET A 53 6.25 -18.98 -18.59
CA MET A 53 5.04 -19.33 -19.33
C MET A 53 4.15 -20.35 -18.57
N THR A 54 4.75 -21.37 -17.99
CA THR A 54 4.02 -22.33 -17.12
C THR A 54 3.47 -21.65 -15.87
N ARG A 55 4.22 -20.74 -15.27
CA ARG A 55 3.76 -19.98 -14.12
C ARG A 55 2.59 -19.04 -14.48
N ARG A 56 2.66 -18.32 -15.60
CA ARG A 56 1.56 -17.47 -16.08
C ARG A 56 0.27 -18.27 -16.31
N ILE A 57 0.37 -19.49 -16.82
CA ILE A 57 -0.79 -20.39 -17.02
C ILE A 57 -1.33 -20.85 -15.67
N LEU A 58 -0.49 -21.32 -14.77
CA LEU A 58 -0.89 -21.73 -13.43
C LEU A 58 -1.46 -20.56 -12.61
N ASP A 59 -0.81 -19.39 -12.66
CA ASP A 59 -1.29 -18.19 -11.99
C ASP A 59 -2.63 -17.71 -12.56
N SER A 60 -2.85 -17.83 -13.88
CA SER A 60 -4.14 -17.45 -14.50
C SER A 60 -5.29 -18.38 -14.13
N LEU A 61 -4.98 -19.59 -13.72
CA LEU A 61 -5.96 -20.61 -13.32
C LEU A 61 -6.22 -20.63 -11.81
N THR A 62 -5.47 -19.85 -11.02
CA THR A 62 -5.72 -19.78 -9.58
C THR A 62 -6.92 -18.88 -9.27
N PHE A 63 -7.75 -19.31 -8.32
CA PHE A 63 -8.93 -18.56 -7.84
C PHE A 63 -8.59 -17.11 -7.45
N ASN A 64 -7.38 -16.86 -6.97
CA ASN A 64 -6.89 -15.54 -6.61
C ASN A 64 -6.79 -14.59 -7.80
N ASN A 65 -6.16 -15.01 -8.89
CA ASN A 65 -6.01 -14.14 -10.06
C ASN A 65 -7.35 -13.82 -10.70
N ILE A 66 -8.31 -14.75 -10.64
CA ILE A 66 -9.68 -14.49 -11.07
C ILE A 66 -10.31 -13.42 -10.17
N SER A 67 -10.21 -13.58 -8.85
CA SER A 67 -10.77 -12.63 -7.89
C SER A 67 -10.19 -11.22 -8.03
N PHE A 68 -8.84 -11.11 -8.14
CA PHE A 68 -8.18 -9.83 -8.37
C PHE A 68 -8.53 -9.25 -9.75
N SER A 69 -8.58 -10.07 -10.79
CA SER A 69 -8.96 -9.62 -12.14
C SER A 69 -10.38 -9.08 -12.20
N LEU A 70 -11.33 -9.72 -11.51
CA LEU A 70 -12.70 -9.22 -11.39
C LEU A 70 -12.73 -7.87 -10.65
N PHE A 71 -11.95 -7.72 -9.59
CA PHE A 71 -11.81 -6.45 -8.87
C PHE A 71 -11.27 -5.35 -9.78
N TRP A 72 -10.18 -5.60 -10.50
CA TRP A 72 -9.59 -4.61 -11.43
C TRP A 72 -10.53 -4.23 -12.57
N ASN A 73 -11.29 -5.18 -13.11
CA ASN A 73 -12.22 -4.90 -14.20
C ASN A 73 -13.43 -4.08 -13.74
N LYS A 74 -13.85 -4.27 -12.49
CA LYS A 74 -15.01 -3.57 -11.94
C LYS A 74 -14.66 -2.17 -11.43
N TYR A 75 -13.51 -2.01 -10.77
CA TYR A 75 -13.24 -0.83 -9.96
C TYR A 75 -12.13 0.08 -10.51
N PHE A 76 -11.24 -0.44 -11.38
CA PHE A 76 -10.15 0.37 -11.91
C PHE A 76 -10.57 1.11 -13.17
N PRO A 77 -10.00 2.32 -13.42
CA PRO A 77 -10.27 3.11 -14.60
C PRO A 77 -9.72 2.45 -15.88
N LYS A 78 -9.79 3.17 -17.00
CA LYS A 78 -9.13 2.78 -18.25
C LYS A 78 -7.64 2.48 -17.99
N LYS A 79 -7.16 1.37 -18.56
CA LYS A 79 -5.79 0.89 -18.40
C LYS A 79 -5.04 0.93 -19.73
N VAL A 80 -3.77 1.32 -19.69
CA VAL A 80 -2.84 1.19 -20.81
C VAL A 80 -1.68 0.30 -20.41
N ARG A 81 -1.35 -0.69 -21.24
CA ARG A 81 -0.35 -1.69 -20.91
C ARG A 81 0.96 -1.50 -21.67
N TYR A 82 2.05 -1.50 -20.93
CA TYR A 82 3.41 -1.51 -21.46
C TYR A 82 4.14 -2.79 -21.04
N LYS A 83 4.73 -3.49 -22.02
CA LYS A 83 5.47 -4.74 -21.77
C LYS A 83 6.95 -4.51 -21.50
N THR A 84 7.51 -3.38 -21.94
CA THR A 84 8.92 -3.05 -21.79
C THR A 84 9.11 -1.53 -21.62
N LEU A 85 10.18 -1.15 -20.92
CA LEU A 85 10.58 0.25 -20.79
C LEU A 85 10.83 0.90 -22.17
N LYS A 86 11.43 0.15 -23.11
CA LYS A 86 11.63 0.64 -24.48
C LYS A 86 10.32 1.12 -25.12
N LYS A 87 9.26 0.29 -25.06
CA LYS A 87 7.94 0.69 -25.61
C LYS A 87 7.33 1.87 -24.88
N LEU A 88 7.53 1.98 -23.57
CA LEU A 88 7.07 3.12 -22.80
C LEU A 88 7.81 4.41 -23.20
N LYS A 89 9.13 4.33 -23.44
CA LYS A 89 9.95 5.48 -23.91
C LYS A 89 9.59 5.89 -25.35
N GLU A 90 9.33 4.94 -26.25
CA GLU A 90 8.98 5.20 -27.66
C GLU A 90 7.59 5.82 -27.82
N ALA A 91 6.62 5.41 -27.01
CA ALA A 91 5.23 5.87 -27.07
C ALA A 91 4.64 5.99 -25.66
N PRO A 92 5.03 7.01 -24.89
CA PRO A 92 4.46 7.23 -23.56
C PRO A 92 2.95 7.53 -23.64
N PRO A 93 2.21 7.31 -22.54
CA PRO A 93 0.78 7.61 -22.55
C PRO A 93 0.54 9.12 -22.78
N THR A 94 -0.49 9.45 -23.54
CA THR A 94 -0.92 10.84 -23.71
C THR A 94 -1.66 11.29 -22.45
N ALA A 95 -1.06 12.21 -21.70
CA ALA A 95 -1.60 12.79 -20.46
C ALA A 95 -1.00 14.18 -20.23
N ASP A 96 -1.66 14.98 -19.42
CA ASP A 96 -1.18 16.30 -18.99
C ASP A 96 -0.16 16.15 -17.85
N VAL A 97 -0.39 15.12 -17.00
CA VAL A 97 0.44 14.82 -15.82
C VAL A 97 0.81 13.33 -15.78
N PHE A 98 2.08 13.04 -15.54
CA PHE A 98 2.54 11.73 -15.11
C PHE A 98 2.66 11.73 -13.58
N MET A 99 1.86 10.91 -12.92
CA MET A 99 1.84 10.79 -11.47
C MET A 99 2.41 9.44 -11.03
N VAL A 100 3.42 9.47 -10.18
CA VAL A 100 3.83 8.29 -9.43
C VAL A 100 2.97 8.21 -8.16
N GLY A 101 2.27 7.09 -8.00
CA GLY A 101 1.37 6.88 -6.86
C GLY A 101 2.05 6.37 -5.60
N SER A 102 1.23 5.96 -4.66
CA SER A 102 1.69 5.39 -3.40
C SER A 102 2.32 3.99 -3.57
N ASP A 103 2.70 3.41 -2.44
CA ASP A 103 3.46 2.19 -2.25
C ASP A 103 4.97 2.36 -2.51
N GLN A 104 5.75 1.29 -2.36
CA GLN A 104 7.21 1.30 -2.41
C GLN A 104 7.75 1.42 -3.86
N VAL A 105 7.22 2.38 -4.58
CA VAL A 105 7.55 2.64 -6.00
C VAL A 105 9.00 3.12 -6.19
N TRP A 106 9.56 3.78 -5.18
CA TRP A 106 10.95 4.24 -5.17
C TRP A 106 11.90 3.31 -4.41
N ASN A 107 11.49 2.05 -4.20
CA ASN A 107 12.32 1.00 -3.62
C ASN A 107 12.96 0.14 -4.72
N PRO A 108 14.27 0.33 -5.04
CA PRO A 108 14.93 -0.43 -6.10
C PRO A 108 15.01 -1.93 -5.80
N THR A 109 14.92 -2.35 -4.53
CA THR A 109 14.90 -3.78 -4.19
C THR A 109 13.59 -4.46 -4.58
N ILE A 110 12.49 -3.68 -4.69
CA ILE A 110 11.18 -4.13 -5.16
C ILE A 110 11.03 -3.92 -6.66
N THR A 111 11.30 -2.70 -7.13
CA THR A 111 11.11 -2.32 -8.54
C THR A 111 12.18 -2.88 -9.47
N LYS A 112 13.38 -3.23 -8.95
CA LYS A 112 14.48 -3.84 -9.69
C LYS A 112 14.78 -3.09 -10.99
N ASP A 113 14.90 -3.80 -12.12
CA ASP A 113 15.17 -3.23 -13.45
C ASP A 113 14.06 -2.28 -13.96
N SER A 114 12.95 -2.16 -13.21
CA SER A 114 11.82 -1.28 -13.55
C SER A 114 11.82 0.04 -12.76
N HIS A 115 12.83 0.31 -11.94
CA HIS A 115 12.88 1.54 -11.14
C HIS A 115 12.82 2.81 -12.02
N GLU A 116 13.38 2.80 -13.24
CA GLU A 116 13.26 3.91 -14.19
C GLU A 116 11.81 4.30 -14.51
N VAL A 117 10.89 3.34 -14.52
CA VAL A 117 9.46 3.61 -14.77
C VAL A 117 8.89 4.47 -13.65
N TYR A 118 9.23 4.16 -12.41
CA TYR A 118 8.71 4.85 -11.23
C TYR A 118 9.49 6.12 -10.87
N PHE A 119 10.67 6.32 -11.45
CA PHE A 119 11.35 7.62 -11.48
C PHE A 119 10.94 8.47 -12.70
N LEU A 120 9.97 8.01 -13.49
CA LEU A 120 9.46 8.68 -14.71
C LEU A 120 10.57 9.09 -15.68
N ASN A 121 11.56 8.20 -15.90
CA ASN A 121 12.68 8.42 -16.82
C ASN A 121 12.26 8.24 -18.29
N PHE A 122 11.17 8.90 -18.68
CA PHE A 122 10.59 8.90 -20.02
C PHE A 122 9.66 10.11 -20.20
N GLY A 123 9.11 10.24 -21.42
CA GLY A 123 8.26 11.36 -21.79
C GLY A 123 9.07 12.60 -22.18
N ASN A 124 8.38 13.63 -22.62
CA ASN A 124 8.96 14.94 -22.94
C ASN A 124 8.82 15.90 -21.75
N ASP A 125 9.50 17.03 -21.82
CA ASP A 125 9.54 18.02 -20.75
C ASP A 125 8.24 18.85 -20.64
N ASN A 126 7.29 18.68 -21.56
CA ASN A 126 5.99 19.37 -21.53
C ASN A 126 4.96 18.68 -20.64
N VAL A 127 5.20 17.43 -20.23
CA VAL A 127 4.30 16.69 -19.34
C VAL A 127 4.76 16.90 -17.91
N LYS A 128 3.87 17.40 -17.05
CA LYS A 128 4.15 17.58 -15.62
C LYS A 128 4.42 16.24 -14.95
N LYS A 129 5.41 16.20 -14.09
CA LYS A 129 5.81 15.01 -13.32
C LYS A 129 5.60 15.25 -11.84
N VAL A 130 4.79 14.41 -11.20
CA VAL A 130 4.45 14.57 -9.78
C VAL A 130 4.48 13.23 -9.05
N SER A 131 4.63 13.27 -7.74
CA SER A 131 4.40 12.10 -6.90
C SER A 131 3.29 12.33 -5.89
N TYR A 132 2.56 11.27 -5.56
CA TYR A 132 1.61 11.29 -4.47
C TYR A 132 1.84 10.11 -3.53
N ALA A 133 2.22 10.42 -2.27
CA ALA A 133 2.44 9.44 -1.22
C ALA A 133 3.41 8.30 -1.61
N SER A 134 4.39 8.59 -2.47
CA SER A 134 5.39 7.60 -2.90
C SER A 134 6.29 7.19 -1.73
N SER A 135 6.83 5.96 -1.78
CA SER A 135 7.60 5.41 -0.66
C SER A 135 8.91 4.78 -1.15
N PHE A 136 9.96 5.01 -0.39
CA PHE A 136 11.23 4.30 -0.54
C PHE A 136 11.22 2.94 0.18
N GLY A 137 10.38 2.79 1.22
CA GLY A 137 10.23 1.55 1.97
C GLY A 137 11.38 1.18 2.90
N PHE A 138 12.29 2.12 3.13
CA PHE A 138 13.42 2.01 4.08
C PHE A 138 13.72 3.37 4.73
N SER A 139 14.46 3.35 5.83
CA SER A 139 14.74 4.55 6.64
C SER A 139 15.92 5.39 6.16
N SER A 140 16.76 4.85 5.27
CA SER A 140 17.94 5.53 4.71
C SER A 140 18.21 5.06 3.29
N TRP A 141 18.79 5.93 2.44
CA TRP A 141 19.19 5.59 1.09
C TRP A 141 20.58 4.95 1.08
N THR A 142 20.64 3.69 0.64
CA THR A 142 21.87 2.89 0.61
C THR A 142 22.07 2.20 -0.74
N GLN A 143 21.67 2.85 -1.82
CA GLN A 143 21.77 2.30 -3.16
C GLN A 143 23.14 2.58 -3.79
N SER A 144 23.44 1.88 -4.89
CA SER A 144 24.67 2.13 -5.66
C SER A 144 24.72 3.55 -6.22
N ASN A 145 25.93 4.05 -6.52
CA ASN A 145 26.10 5.37 -7.12
C ASN A 145 25.35 5.51 -8.45
N GLU A 146 25.29 4.45 -9.25
CA GLU A 146 24.56 4.42 -10.52
C GLU A 146 23.05 4.65 -10.31
N VAL A 147 22.45 3.91 -9.39
CA VAL A 147 21.02 4.06 -9.07
C VAL A 147 20.73 5.42 -8.43
N THR A 148 21.64 5.90 -7.58
CA THR A 148 21.54 7.22 -6.93
C THR A 148 21.58 8.34 -7.97
N SER A 149 22.55 8.32 -8.88
CA SER A 149 22.67 9.34 -9.94
C SER A 149 21.46 9.34 -10.88
N LEU A 150 20.94 8.16 -11.24
CA LEU A 150 19.73 8.05 -12.04
C LEU A 150 18.51 8.64 -11.30
N ALA A 151 18.32 8.25 -10.03
CA ALA A 151 17.23 8.74 -9.22
C ALA A 151 17.27 10.27 -9.08
N GLU A 152 18.45 10.83 -8.79
CA GLU A 152 18.66 12.27 -8.66
C GLU A 152 18.29 13.03 -9.95
N GLN A 153 18.81 12.56 -11.11
CA GLN A 153 18.52 13.17 -12.41
C GLN A 153 17.03 13.16 -12.74
N CYS A 154 16.31 12.11 -12.34
CA CYS A 154 14.89 11.98 -12.59
C CYS A 154 14.07 12.81 -11.60
N LEU A 155 14.35 12.71 -10.30
CA LEU A 155 13.60 13.39 -9.25
C LEU A 155 13.70 14.92 -9.36
N LYS A 156 14.82 15.47 -9.81
CA LYS A 156 14.98 16.91 -10.11
C LYS A 156 14.04 17.43 -11.20
N LYS A 157 13.43 16.55 -11.99
CA LYS A 157 12.45 16.89 -13.03
C LYS A 157 10.99 16.84 -12.57
N PHE A 158 10.76 16.54 -11.29
CA PHE A 158 9.42 16.54 -10.74
C PHE A 158 8.99 17.95 -10.39
N ASP A 159 7.78 18.33 -10.81
CA ASP A 159 7.16 19.61 -10.47
C ASP A 159 6.68 19.63 -9.02
N LYS A 160 6.25 18.47 -8.47
CA LYS A 160 5.87 18.31 -7.07
C LYS A 160 6.22 16.92 -6.55
N LEU A 161 6.76 16.89 -5.34
CA LEU A 161 7.17 15.65 -4.65
C LEU A 161 6.41 15.48 -3.35
N SER A 162 5.93 14.26 -3.08
CA SER A 162 5.41 13.88 -1.77
C SER A 162 5.69 12.42 -1.44
N CYS A 163 5.84 12.15 -0.16
CA CYS A 163 6.02 10.83 0.42
C CYS A 163 4.96 10.55 1.49
N ARG A 164 4.62 9.27 1.71
CA ARG A 164 3.68 8.88 2.77
C ARG A 164 4.33 8.72 4.14
N GLU A 165 5.67 8.63 4.22
CA GLU A 165 6.42 8.53 5.45
C GLU A 165 7.45 9.65 5.57
N LYS A 166 7.70 10.12 6.80
CA LYS A 166 8.68 11.17 7.12
C LYS A 166 10.10 10.79 6.69
N THR A 167 10.44 9.51 6.79
CA THR A 167 11.74 8.99 6.33
C THR A 167 11.93 9.18 4.83
N GLY A 168 10.87 9.10 4.01
CA GLY A 168 10.93 9.37 2.58
C GLY A 168 11.20 10.84 2.27
N VAL A 169 10.56 11.76 3.00
CA VAL A 169 10.84 13.20 2.91
C VAL A 169 12.29 13.50 3.28
N LYS A 170 12.77 12.90 4.37
CA LYS A 170 14.17 13.03 4.81
C LYS A 170 15.17 12.53 3.77
N ILE A 171 14.90 11.40 3.10
CA ILE A 171 15.74 10.89 2.02
C ILE A 171 15.79 11.88 0.84
N LEU A 172 14.64 12.46 0.45
CA LEU A 172 14.60 13.45 -0.63
C LEU A 172 15.43 14.70 -0.29
N ASP A 173 15.34 15.18 0.94
CA ASP A 173 16.10 16.34 1.40
C ASP A 173 17.61 16.04 1.55
N GLU A 174 17.96 15.05 2.38
CA GLU A 174 19.35 14.79 2.75
C GLU A 174 20.18 14.14 1.63
N THR A 175 19.57 13.32 0.79
CA THR A 175 20.29 12.59 -0.28
C THR A 175 20.26 13.34 -1.61
N PHE A 176 19.11 13.96 -1.92
CA PHE A 176 18.89 14.55 -3.25
C PHE A 176 18.77 16.07 -3.23
N GLY A 177 18.71 16.71 -2.05
CA GLY A 177 18.53 18.17 -1.90
C GLY A 177 17.17 18.67 -2.40
N LEU A 178 16.13 17.81 -2.31
CA LEU A 178 14.80 18.10 -2.86
C LEU A 178 13.75 18.21 -1.76
N GLN A 179 12.90 19.23 -1.87
CA GLN A 179 11.80 19.45 -0.94
C GLN A 179 10.58 18.59 -1.33
N ALA A 180 9.96 17.96 -0.34
CA ALA A 180 8.78 17.14 -0.53
C ALA A 180 7.79 17.33 0.62
N GLN A 181 6.50 17.07 0.36
CA GLN A 181 5.47 17.06 1.39
C GLN A 181 5.25 15.65 1.94
N ASN A 182 5.00 15.55 3.26
CA ASN A 182 4.52 14.32 3.86
C ASN A 182 2.99 14.33 3.77
N VAL A 183 2.40 13.35 3.07
CA VAL A 183 0.96 13.26 2.84
C VAL A 183 0.45 11.88 3.25
N LEU A 184 -0.84 11.78 3.52
CA LEU A 184 -1.47 10.49 3.86
C LEU A 184 -1.40 9.50 2.70
N ASP A 185 -1.26 8.21 3.05
CA ASP A 185 -1.52 7.13 2.10
C ASP A 185 -2.95 7.27 1.54
N PRO A 186 -3.16 7.08 0.22
CA PRO A 186 -4.47 7.27 -0.40
C PRO A 186 -5.58 6.44 0.24
N THR A 187 -5.26 5.32 0.89
CA THR A 187 -6.28 4.52 1.60
C THR A 187 -6.92 5.24 2.78
N LEU A 188 -6.26 6.25 3.33
CA LEU A 188 -6.78 7.08 4.42
C LEU A 188 -7.55 8.31 3.93
N LEU A 189 -7.51 8.64 2.63
CA LEU A 189 -8.26 9.77 2.06
C LEU A 189 -9.76 9.48 1.92
N LEU A 190 -10.12 8.21 1.79
CA LEU A 190 -11.52 7.80 1.71
C LEU A 190 -12.11 7.66 3.11
N ASN A 191 -13.26 8.28 3.36
CA ASN A 191 -13.97 8.19 4.64
C ASN A 191 -14.57 6.81 4.90
N ASN A 192 -14.79 6.04 3.86
CA ASN A 192 -15.29 4.67 3.94
C ASN A 192 -15.07 3.91 2.64
N TYR A 193 -15.30 2.60 2.71
CA TYR A 193 -15.21 1.66 1.58
C TYR A 193 -16.54 0.91 1.37
N LYS A 194 -17.69 1.54 1.65
CA LYS A 194 -19.01 0.90 1.64
C LYS A 194 -19.30 0.13 0.35
N GLU A 195 -18.89 0.63 -0.81
CA GLU A 195 -19.10 -0.05 -2.09
C GLU A 195 -18.28 -1.35 -2.26
N LEU A 196 -17.23 -1.53 -1.45
CA LEU A 196 -16.38 -2.73 -1.43
C LEU A 196 -16.73 -3.68 -0.29
N ILE A 197 -17.51 -3.25 0.71
CA ILE A 197 -17.84 -4.05 1.88
C ILE A 197 -19.11 -4.83 1.59
N ARG A 198 -19.07 -6.13 1.88
CA ARG A 198 -20.25 -6.96 1.91
C ARG A 198 -20.83 -6.91 3.33
N ASP A 199 -22.16 -6.85 3.41
CA ASP A 199 -22.85 -6.95 4.68
C ASP A 199 -22.61 -8.34 5.28
N THR A 200 -21.81 -8.39 6.34
CA THR A 200 -21.51 -9.60 7.10
C THR A 200 -22.02 -9.35 8.51
N SER A 201 -23.00 -10.11 8.92
CA SER A 201 -23.88 -9.79 10.06
C SER A 201 -23.31 -9.93 11.46
N GLU A 202 -21.98 -10.17 11.68
CA GLU A 202 -21.50 -10.43 13.04
C GLU A 202 -20.10 -9.89 13.34
N ASP A 203 -20.03 -8.89 14.24
CA ASP A 203 -18.80 -8.35 14.86
C ASP A 203 -18.24 -9.25 15.97
N LYS A 204 -18.14 -10.58 15.73
CA LYS A 204 -17.67 -11.54 16.74
C LYS A 204 -16.29 -12.13 16.46
N ASP A 205 -15.62 -11.64 15.40
CA ASP A 205 -14.35 -12.21 14.99
C ASP A 205 -13.17 -11.39 15.54
N LEU A 206 -12.14 -12.09 16.00
CA LEU A 206 -10.77 -11.59 16.04
C LEU A 206 -10.13 -11.90 14.70
N VAL A 207 -9.84 -10.86 13.92
CA VAL A 207 -9.19 -11.03 12.61
C VAL A 207 -7.68 -10.97 12.76
N TYR A 208 -7.01 -11.98 12.22
CA TYR A 208 -5.55 -12.07 12.14
C TYR A 208 -5.09 -11.84 10.69
N TYR A 209 -4.30 -10.79 10.49
CA TYR A 209 -3.73 -10.46 9.18
C TYR A 209 -2.21 -10.21 9.27
N PRO A 210 -1.38 -11.27 9.19
CA PRO A 210 0.08 -11.14 9.20
C PRO A 210 0.64 -10.81 7.82
N LEU A 211 1.78 -10.09 7.76
CA LEU A 211 2.55 -9.94 6.52
C LEU A 211 3.29 -11.22 6.13
N SER A 212 3.69 -12.01 7.11
CA SER A 212 4.29 -13.32 6.95
C SER A 212 3.71 -14.29 7.98
N PRO A 213 3.62 -15.61 7.68
CA PRO A 213 3.17 -16.59 8.64
C PRO A 213 4.03 -16.53 9.91
N ASN A 214 3.37 -16.49 11.09
CA ASN A 214 4.03 -16.47 12.39
C ASN A 214 3.18 -17.21 13.41
N ASN A 215 3.61 -18.42 13.79
CA ASN A 215 2.88 -19.27 14.74
C ASN A 215 2.75 -18.63 16.12
N ARG A 216 3.73 -17.83 16.56
CA ARG A 216 3.68 -17.15 17.88
C ARG A 216 2.55 -16.12 17.90
N ILE A 217 2.40 -15.34 16.82
CA ILE A 217 1.30 -14.35 16.69
C ILE A 217 -0.04 -15.07 16.51
N GLU A 218 -0.07 -16.20 15.81
CA GLU A 218 -1.29 -17.03 15.73
C GLU A 218 -1.72 -17.56 17.10
N ASP A 219 -0.79 -18.04 17.92
CA ASP A 219 -1.07 -18.50 19.28
C ASP A 219 -1.46 -17.34 20.21
N LEU A 220 -0.89 -16.14 20.01
CA LEU A 220 -1.35 -14.92 20.67
C LEU A 220 -2.82 -14.64 20.33
N CYS A 221 -3.20 -14.71 19.05
CA CYS A 221 -4.59 -14.51 18.63
C CYS A 221 -5.55 -15.51 19.29
N LYS A 222 -5.16 -16.80 19.38
CA LYS A 222 -5.95 -17.83 20.07
C LYS A 222 -6.12 -17.50 21.56
N LYS A 223 -5.05 -17.05 22.23
CA LYS A 223 -5.10 -16.63 23.64
C LYS A 223 -6.02 -15.42 23.85
N ILE A 224 -5.88 -14.37 23.02
CA ILE A 224 -6.77 -13.20 23.09
C ILE A 224 -8.22 -13.63 22.83
N GLY A 225 -8.46 -14.39 21.75
CA GLY A 225 -9.80 -14.87 21.40
C GLY A 225 -10.47 -15.66 22.54
N ALA A 226 -9.72 -16.54 23.20
CA ALA A 226 -10.20 -17.30 24.36
C ALA A 226 -10.56 -16.40 25.57
N ASN A 227 -9.75 -15.34 25.82
CA ASN A 227 -9.98 -14.41 26.93
C ASN A 227 -11.23 -13.54 26.72
N VAL A 228 -11.54 -13.15 25.47
CA VAL A 228 -12.62 -12.21 25.16
C VAL A 228 -13.82 -12.86 24.47
N GLY A 229 -13.81 -14.18 24.28
CA GLY A 229 -14.90 -14.93 23.66
C GLY A 229 -15.07 -14.68 22.15
N LEU A 230 -13.97 -14.41 21.44
CA LEU A 230 -13.99 -14.14 20.00
C LEU A 230 -13.48 -15.34 19.19
N ASN A 231 -14.06 -15.57 17.99
CA ASN A 231 -13.55 -16.54 17.04
C ASN A 231 -12.32 -15.94 16.32
N VAL A 232 -11.25 -16.75 16.15
CA VAL A 232 -10.06 -16.31 15.43
C VAL A 232 -10.18 -16.66 13.95
N VAL A 233 -10.09 -15.64 13.09
CA VAL A 233 -10.17 -15.76 11.63
C VAL A 233 -8.87 -15.27 11.00
N ASN A 234 -8.12 -16.16 10.37
CA ASN A 234 -6.96 -15.79 9.56
C ASN A 234 -7.42 -15.41 8.14
N VAL A 235 -7.31 -14.13 7.80
CA VAL A 235 -7.72 -13.61 6.47
C VAL A 235 -6.59 -13.63 5.45
N ASN A 236 -5.35 -13.89 5.89
CA ASN A 236 -4.21 -14.10 5.02
C ASN A 236 -3.89 -15.59 4.93
N TYR A 237 -4.82 -16.37 4.38
CA TYR A 237 -4.56 -17.79 4.18
C TYR A 237 -3.55 -17.97 3.04
N ARG A 238 -2.27 -17.84 3.40
CA ARG A 238 -1.15 -18.16 2.53
C ARG A 238 -0.96 -19.66 2.55
N ILE A 239 -1.26 -20.35 1.44
CA ILE A 239 -0.70 -21.67 1.24
C ILE A 239 0.72 -21.47 0.75
N ASP A 240 1.67 -21.93 1.52
CA ASP A 240 3.06 -22.02 1.12
C ASP A 240 3.18 -23.18 0.10
N ALA A 241 2.90 -22.86 -1.16
CA ALA A 241 3.06 -23.77 -2.29
C ALA A 241 4.44 -23.54 -2.94
N GLY A 242 5.49 -23.51 -2.11
CA GLY A 242 6.85 -23.22 -2.56
C GLY A 242 7.01 -21.75 -2.98
N PRO A 243 7.54 -21.44 -4.17
CA PRO A 243 7.74 -20.04 -4.59
C PRO A 243 6.43 -19.27 -4.88
N TYR A 244 5.27 -19.85 -4.61
CA TYR A 244 3.95 -19.30 -4.95
C TYR A 244 3.20 -18.89 -3.69
N ASN A 245 2.99 -17.57 -3.52
CA ASN A 245 2.07 -17.04 -2.52
C ASN A 245 0.64 -17.14 -3.07
N VAL A 246 -0.16 -18.05 -2.57
CA VAL A 246 -1.57 -18.14 -2.95
C VAL A 246 -2.41 -17.50 -1.85
N TYR A 247 -2.89 -16.29 -2.08
CA TYR A 247 -3.92 -15.67 -1.24
C TYR A 247 -5.27 -16.26 -1.62
N ARG A 248 -6.03 -16.81 -0.69
CA ARG A 248 -7.33 -17.42 -0.97
C ARG A 248 -8.52 -16.50 -0.73
N THR A 249 -8.32 -15.42 0.00
CA THR A 249 -9.40 -14.51 0.36
C THR A 249 -9.56 -13.42 -0.71
N PRO A 250 -10.72 -13.24 -1.35
CA PRO A 250 -10.99 -12.13 -2.23
C PRO A 250 -10.81 -10.78 -1.52
N ILE A 251 -10.37 -9.73 -2.24
CA ILE A 251 -10.14 -8.37 -1.67
C ILE A 251 -11.36 -7.87 -0.90
N VAL A 252 -12.54 -8.01 -1.50
CA VAL A 252 -13.82 -7.57 -0.89
C VAL A 252 -14.10 -8.34 0.39
N THR A 253 -13.83 -9.65 0.43
CA THR A 253 -14.01 -10.47 1.63
C THR A 253 -12.98 -10.12 2.70
N TRP A 254 -11.72 -9.95 2.33
CA TRP A 254 -10.65 -9.51 3.23
C TRP A 254 -11.01 -8.18 3.90
N LEU A 255 -11.42 -7.20 3.09
CA LEU A 255 -11.82 -5.88 3.58
C LEU A 255 -13.06 -5.96 4.48
N SER A 256 -14.08 -6.73 4.07
CA SER A 256 -15.31 -6.90 4.88
C SER A 256 -15.00 -7.54 6.24
N LYS A 257 -14.11 -8.54 6.28
CA LYS A 257 -13.71 -9.17 7.54
C LYS A 257 -13.02 -8.17 8.48
N ILE A 258 -12.11 -7.33 7.98
CA ILE A 258 -11.49 -6.29 8.82
C ILE A 258 -12.53 -5.25 9.24
N ALA A 259 -13.37 -4.80 8.31
CA ALA A 259 -14.37 -3.75 8.57
C ALA A 259 -15.42 -4.15 9.64
N HIS A 260 -15.65 -5.44 9.82
CA HIS A 260 -16.62 -5.97 10.82
C HIS A 260 -15.92 -6.68 11.99
N ALA A 261 -14.59 -6.70 12.04
CA ALA A 261 -13.88 -7.34 13.15
C ALA A 261 -14.16 -6.64 14.48
N LYS A 262 -14.26 -7.41 15.54
CA LYS A 262 -14.28 -6.88 16.91
C LYS A 262 -12.89 -6.46 17.36
N PHE A 263 -11.87 -7.23 16.95
CA PHE A 263 -10.48 -6.95 17.23
C PHE A 263 -9.59 -7.42 16.07
N VAL A 264 -8.53 -6.69 15.75
CA VAL A 264 -7.60 -7.03 14.66
C VAL A 264 -6.18 -7.15 15.19
N VAL A 265 -5.50 -8.24 14.87
CA VAL A 265 -4.07 -8.42 15.09
C VAL A 265 -3.37 -8.40 13.74
N THR A 266 -2.47 -7.45 13.52
CA THR A 266 -1.78 -7.34 12.23
C THR A 266 -0.35 -6.80 12.38
N SER A 267 0.48 -7.03 11.36
CA SER A 267 1.79 -6.38 11.15
C SER A 267 1.79 -5.54 9.87
N SER A 268 0.62 -5.43 9.20
CA SER A 268 0.50 -4.77 7.90
C SER A 268 0.12 -3.31 8.05
N PHE A 269 0.82 -2.43 7.31
CA PHE A 269 0.44 -1.02 7.18
C PHE A 269 -1.00 -0.85 6.67
N HIS A 270 -1.39 -1.56 5.60
CA HIS A 270 -2.75 -1.45 5.08
C HIS A 270 -3.80 -2.18 5.93
N GLY A 271 -3.39 -3.16 6.73
CA GLY A 271 -4.24 -3.69 7.81
C GLY A 271 -4.55 -2.61 8.83
N LEU A 272 -3.53 -1.86 9.27
CA LEU A 272 -3.67 -0.71 10.18
C LEU A 272 -4.57 0.38 9.58
N THR A 273 -4.33 0.81 8.33
CA THR A 273 -5.15 1.87 7.70
C THR A 273 -6.63 1.48 7.63
N MET A 274 -6.92 0.22 7.34
CA MET A 274 -8.31 -0.27 7.32
C MET A 274 -8.93 -0.33 8.72
N CYS A 275 -8.18 -0.67 9.77
CA CYS A 275 -8.65 -0.58 11.15
C CYS A 275 -9.02 0.87 11.51
N ILE A 276 -8.19 1.83 11.16
CA ILE A 276 -8.43 3.26 11.42
C ILE A 276 -9.68 3.75 10.68
N VAL A 277 -9.80 3.48 9.37
CA VAL A 277 -10.95 3.92 8.55
C VAL A 277 -12.26 3.32 9.07
N HIS A 278 -12.25 2.06 9.50
CA HIS A 278 -13.45 1.35 9.97
C HIS A 278 -13.65 1.40 11.50
N LYS A 279 -12.81 2.15 12.23
CA LYS A 279 -12.90 2.31 13.69
C LYS A 279 -12.88 0.97 14.42
N ARG A 280 -11.90 0.10 14.07
CA ARG A 280 -11.75 -1.22 14.69
C ARG A 280 -10.67 -1.19 15.77
N GLU A 281 -10.92 -1.88 16.87
CA GLU A 281 -9.91 -2.15 17.87
C GLU A 281 -8.80 -3.02 17.26
N PHE A 282 -7.55 -2.69 17.53
CA PHE A 282 -6.43 -3.41 16.92
C PHE A 282 -5.19 -3.41 17.80
N VAL A 283 -4.27 -4.29 17.46
CA VAL A 283 -2.88 -4.28 17.90
C VAL A 283 -1.94 -4.57 16.72
N ILE A 284 -0.83 -3.84 16.69
CA ILE A 284 0.26 -4.08 15.74
C ILE A 284 1.34 -4.86 16.44
N VAL A 285 1.73 -6.01 15.87
CA VAL A 285 2.78 -6.88 16.42
C VAL A 285 3.88 -7.08 15.37
N MET A 286 5.09 -6.59 15.65
CA MET A 286 6.26 -6.63 14.77
C MET A 286 7.40 -7.37 15.46
N GLU A 287 7.40 -8.71 15.45
CA GLU A 287 8.50 -9.52 16.03
C GLU A 287 9.64 -9.81 15.04
N ASP A 288 9.35 -9.76 13.74
CA ASP A 288 10.32 -10.03 12.68
C ASP A 288 11.19 -8.80 12.42
N LYS A 289 12.52 -8.98 12.46
CA LYS A 289 13.50 -7.91 12.24
C LYS A 289 13.29 -7.18 10.90
N LEU A 290 12.99 -7.91 9.83
CA LEU A 290 12.73 -7.31 8.51
C LEU A 290 11.44 -6.49 8.48
N ILE A 291 10.42 -6.91 9.26
CA ILE A 291 9.18 -6.16 9.41
C ILE A 291 9.44 -4.88 10.18
N ILE A 292 10.26 -4.93 11.23
CA ILE A 292 10.65 -3.76 12.03
C ILE A 292 11.44 -2.76 11.17
N GLU A 293 12.44 -3.21 10.42
CA GLU A 293 13.25 -2.37 9.54
C GLU A 293 12.42 -1.64 8.46
N ARG A 294 11.33 -2.25 8.02
CA ARG A 294 10.39 -1.70 7.04
C ARG A 294 9.16 -1.04 7.68
N GLY A 295 9.17 -0.91 8.99
CA GLY A 295 8.02 -0.49 9.80
C GLY A 295 7.82 1.02 9.92
N SER A 296 8.76 1.86 9.42
CA SER A 296 8.72 3.31 9.60
C SER A 296 7.35 3.93 9.33
N ARG A 297 6.70 3.55 8.22
CA ARG A 297 5.36 4.03 7.85
C ARG A 297 4.25 3.68 8.86
N VAL A 298 4.38 2.53 9.54
CA VAL A 298 3.45 2.13 10.60
C VAL A 298 3.69 2.96 11.85
N ILE A 299 4.96 3.13 12.20
CA ILE A 299 5.37 3.93 13.36
C ILE A 299 4.94 5.39 13.15
N ASP A 300 5.25 5.97 11.99
CA ASP A 300 4.88 7.35 11.65
C ASP A 300 3.36 7.59 11.74
N LEU A 301 2.55 6.65 11.24
CA LEU A 301 1.09 6.75 11.29
C LEU A 301 0.55 6.61 12.72
N LEU A 302 1.09 5.68 13.50
CA LEU A 302 0.69 5.51 14.90
C LEU A 302 1.11 6.72 15.78
N GLU A 303 2.27 7.31 15.49
CA GLU A 303 2.69 8.55 16.13
C GLU A 303 1.78 9.71 15.79
N LEU A 304 1.47 9.90 14.51
CA LEU A 304 0.58 10.96 14.03
C LEU A 304 -0.80 10.90 14.70
N LEU A 305 -1.31 9.70 14.93
CA LEU A 305 -2.65 9.48 15.49
C LEU A 305 -2.68 9.23 17.00
N ASN A 306 -1.58 9.44 17.72
CA ASN A 306 -1.45 9.19 19.17
C ASN A 306 -1.74 7.72 19.57
N LEU A 307 -1.43 6.76 18.70
CA LEU A 307 -1.73 5.33 18.87
C LEU A 307 -0.49 4.46 19.10
N LYS A 308 0.65 5.01 19.55
CA LYS A 308 1.88 4.25 19.80
C LYS A 308 1.71 3.13 20.82
N ASN A 309 0.78 3.27 21.75
CA ASN A 309 0.40 2.23 22.72
C ASN A 309 -0.18 0.97 22.08
N ARG A 310 -0.51 0.99 20.79
CA ARG A 310 -1.00 -0.15 20.01
C ARG A 310 0.12 -0.90 19.26
N LEU A 311 1.38 -0.47 19.39
CA LEU A 311 2.54 -1.10 18.75
C LEU A 311 3.36 -1.91 19.75
N PHE A 312 3.59 -3.18 19.44
CA PHE A 312 4.37 -4.11 20.25
C PHE A 312 5.41 -4.85 19.38
N PHE A 313 6.54 -5.15 20.00
CA PHE A 313 7.63 -5.88 19.36
C PHE A 313 7.76 -7.32 19.90
N SER A 314 6.91 -7.72 20.82
CA SER A 314 6.80 -9.11 21.30
C SER A 314 5.36 -9.48 21.61
N CYS A 315 5.03 -10.76 21.45
CA CYS A 315 3.74 -11.31 21.87
C CYS A 315 3.55 -11.28 23.39
N GLU A 316 4.64 -11.38 24.16
CA GLU A 316 4.60 -11.36 25.62
C GLU A 316 4.16 -9.99 26.14
N ASP A 317 4.69 -8.90 25.57
CA ASP A 317 4.30 -7.54 25.94
C ASP A 317 2.82 -7.28 25.64
N VAL A 318 2.28 -7.81 24.54
CA VAL A 318 0.84 -7.74 24.25
C VAL A 318 0.02 -8.43 25.34
N ILE A 319 0.43 -9.62 25.76
CA ILE A 319 -0.27 -10.38 26.81
C ILE A 319 -0.24 -9.61 28.14
N ASN A 320 0.93 -9.08 28.51
CA ASN A 320 1.13 -8.38 29.78
C ASN A 320 0.36 -7.05 29.81
N SER A 321 0.26 -6.35 28.70
CA SER A 321 -0.46 -5.08 28.59
C SER A 321 -1.98 -5.21 28.64
N LYS A 322 -2.52 -6.38 28.29
CA LYS A 322 -3.96 -6.64 28.08
C LYS A 322 -4.61 -5.57 27.19
N ILE A 323 -3.93 -5.15 26.14
CA ILE A 323 -4.34 -4.04 25.27
C ILE A 323 -5.76 -4.21 24.67
N TRP A 324 -6.26 -5.43 24.60
CA TRP A 324 -7.62 -5.75 24.13
C TRP A 324 -8.74 -5.33 25.10
N GLU A 325 -8.40 -4.95 26.34
CA GLU A 325 -9.31 -4.39 27.33
C GLU A 325 -9.41 -2.84 27.23
N GLN A 326 -8.54 -2.21 26.44
CA GLN A 326 -8.45 -0.77 26.28
C GLN A 326 -9.11 -0.35 24.96
N SER A 327 -9.98 0.66 25.02
CA SER A 327 -10.63 1.22 23.84
C SER A 327 -9.81 2.33 23.20
N ILE A 328 -9.89 2.45 21.87
CA ILE A 328 -9.33 3.57 21.11
C ILE A 328 -10.37 4.72 21.11
N ASP A 329 -9.93 5.93 21.44
CA ASP A 329 -10.77 7.12 21.22
C ASP A 329 -10.74 7.51 19.73
N TYR A 330 -11.67 6.93 18.98
CA TYR A 330 -11.79 7.22 17.56
C TYR A 330 -12.32 8.63 17.23
N ASN A 331 -12.82 9.39 18.22
CA ASN A 331 -13.17 10.80 17.99
C ASN A 331 -11.91 11.64 17.88
N GLU A 332 -10.93 11.42 18.79
CA GLU A 332 -9.63 12.07 18.72
C GLU A 332 -8.88 11.64 17.43
N VAL A 333 -8.77 10.33 17.18
CA VAL A 333 -8.09 9.78 15.99
C VAL A 333 -8.65 10.37 14.69
N HIS A 334 -9.97 10.41 14.54
CA HIS A 334 -10.58 10.94 13.32
C HIS A 334 -10.53 12.46 13.23
N SER A 335 -10.46 13.19 14.36
CA SER A 335 -10.22 14.62 14.34
C SER A 335 -8.85 14.97 13.75
N ILE A 336 -7.81 14.26 14.18
CA ILE A 336 -6.46 14.40 13.62
C ILE A 336 -6.44 13.98 12.14
N LEU A 337 -7.03 12.84 11.85
CA LEU A 337 -7.05 12.29 10.49
C LEU A 337 -7.74 13.23 9.49
N GLU A 338 -8.79 13.95 9.88
CA GLU A 338 -9.51 14.87 9.00
C GLU A 338 -8.65 16.08 8.61
N GLN A 339 -7.87 16.63 9.54
CA GLN A 339 -6.91 17.69 9.24
C GLN A 339 -5.85 17.24 8.23
N GLU A 340 -5.31 16.05 8.43
CA GLU A 340 -4.31 15.47 7.52
C GLU A 340 -4.90 15.10 6.14
N ARG A 341 -6.17 14.70 6.10
CA ARG A 341 -6.91 14.49 4.84
C ARG A 341 -7.06 15.78 4.06
N GLU A 342 -7.50 16.85 4.73
CA GLU A 342 -7.65 18.17 4.10
C GLU A 342 -6.32 18.65 3.50
N PHE A 343 -5.23 18.53 4.27
CA PHE A 343 -3.89 18.87 3.80
C PHE A 343 -3.50 18.03 2.55
N SER A 344 -3.70 16.72 2.62
CA SER A 344 -3.35 15.80 1.53
C SER A 344 -4.24 16.00 0.29
N LEU A 345 -5.53 16.28 0.48
CA LEU A 345 -6.46 16.60 -0.62
C LEU A 345 -6.11 17.94 -1.27
N ASN A 346 -5.68 18.95 -0.50
CA ASN A 346 -5.24 20.23 -1.05
C ASN A 346 -3.99 20.06 -1.92
N TYR A 347 -3.04 19.22 -1.50
CA TYR A 347 -1.90 18.84 -2.35
C TYR A 347 -2.34 18.25 -3.71
N LEU A 348 -3.34 17.36 -3.72
CA LEU A 348 -3.88 16.78 -4.96
C LEU A 348 -4.63 17.83 -5.80
N LYS A 349 -5.39 18.74 -5.18
CA LYS A 349 -6.06 19.84 -5.88
C LYS A 349 -5.06 20.78 -6.56
N GLU A 350 -3.93 21.07 -5.90
CA GLU A 350 -2.86 21.86 -6.50
C GLU A 350 -2.26 21.17 -7.73
N ILE A 351 -2.10 19.84 -7.71
CA ILE A 351 -1.65 19.08 -8.88
C ILE A 351 -2.66 19.18 -10.03
N ILE A 352 -3.95 19.10 -9.74
CA ILE A 352 -5.01 19.16 -10.76
C ILE A 352 -5.11 20.56 -11.40
N ASN A 353 -4.61 21.58 -10.72
CA ASN A 353 -4.61 22.95 -11.21
C ASN A 353 -3.26 23.36 -11.84
N LEU A 354 -2.28 22.45 -11.97
CA LEU A 354 -1.02 22.68 -12.70
C LEU A 354 -1.25 22.84 -14.20
#